data_160743b733742ab1c97e58483d8bea1a
#
_entry.id   160743b733742ab1c97e58483d8bea1a
#
_cell.length_a   1.000
_cell.length_b   1.000
_cell.length_c   1.000
_cell.angle_alpha   90.00
_cell.angle_beta   90.00
_cell.angle_gamma   90.00
#
_symmetry.space_group_name_H-M   'P 1'
#
loop_
_entity.id
_entity.type
_entity.pdbx_description
1 polymer ?
#
loop_
_entity_poly.entity_id
_entity_poly.type
_entity_poly.pdbx_seq_one_letter_code
_entity_poly.pdbx_strand_id
1 'polypeptide(L)'
;MMIVRKINKIIIHCSATREGQDISVDTIRKWHVEGRGWSDIGYHFYIDIHGGIHKGRDIAKIGAHCKGQNRNSIGICYAGGVEADGKTPKDTRYDCQKESLLAV
;
A
#
# COMPACT_ATOMS: atom_id res chain seq x y z
N MET A 1 -19.60 17.91 8.38
CA MET A 1 -19.04 18.50 7.15
C MET A 1 -18.00 17.54 6.58
N MET A 2 -18.12 17.27 5.33
CA MET A 2 -17.20 16.35 4.65
C MET A 2 -16.06 17.16 4.03
N ILE A 3 -14.82 16.88 4.43
CA ILE A 3 -13.65 17.49 3.81
C ILE A 3 -13.30 16.63 2.61
N VAL A 4 -13.38 17.21 1.42
CA VAL A 4 -13.03 16.54 0.17
C VAL A 4 -11.70 17.10 -0.31
N ARG A 5 -10.67 16.28 -0.30
CA ARG A 5 -9.41 16.65 -0.95
C ARG A 5 -9.47 16.30 -2.44
N LYS A 6 -8.80 17.10 -3.24
CA LYS A 6 -8.75 16.89 -4.69
C LYS A 6 -7.79 15.77 -5.01
N ILE A 7 -8.31 14.67 -5.53
CA ILE A 7 -7.54 13.50 -5.93
C ILE A 7 -7.51 13.42 -7.44
N ASN A 8 -6.32 13.41 -8.02
CA ASN A 8 -6.13 13.29 -9.47
C ASN A 8 -5.13 12.21 -9.87
N LYS A 9 -4.60 11.45 -8.90
CA LYS A 9 -3.62 10.38 -9.14
C LYS A 9 -3.91 9.18 -8.25
N ILE A 10 -3.58 8.01 -8.79
CA ILE A 10 -3.47 6.77 -8.02
C ILE A 10 -2.04 6.30 -8.20
N ILE A 11 -1.32 6.09 -7.09
CA ILE A 11 0.06 5.63 -7.12
C ILE A 11 0.12 4.24 -6.51
N ILE A 12 0.64 3.28 -7.27
CA ILE A 12 0.73 1.89 -6.86
C ILE A 12 2.14 1.61 -6.37
N HIS A 13 2.24 1.07 -5.16
CA HIS A 13 3.49 0.68 -4.52
C HIS A 13 3.50 -0.82 -4.24
N CYS A 14 4.70 -1.37 -4.08
CA CYS A 14 4.87 -2.69 -3.47
C CYS A 14 5.38 -2.52 -2.04
N SER A 15 5.17 -3.55 -1.21
CA SER A 15 5.68 -3.55 0.16
C SER A 15 7.20 -3.81 0.22
N ALA A 16 7.82 -4.18 -0.90
CA ALA A 16 9.21 -4.61 -1.01
C ALA A 16 9.49 -5.80 -0.08
N THR A 17 8.55 -6.73 -0.02
CA THR A 17 8.65 -7.96 0.76
C THR A 17 8.84 -9.16 -0.17
N ARG A 18 9.30 -10.28 0.39
CA ARG A 18 9.59 -11.49 -0.37
C ARG A 18 8.36 -12.05 -1.07
N GLU A 19 8.57 -12.55 -2.27
CA GLU A 19 7.53 -13.23 -3.03
C GLU A 19 6.88 -14.34 -2.19
N GLY A 20 5.55 -14.37 -2.18
CA GLY A 20 4.78 -15.38 -1.44
C GLY A 20 4.69 -15.19 0.06
N GLN A 21 5.33 -14.17 0.60
CA GLN A 21 5.24 -13.87 2.04
C GLN A 21 3.91 -13.17 2.36
N ASP A 22 3.13 -13.77 3.25
CA ASP A 22 1.85 -13.19 3.68
C ASP A 22 2.09 -12.16 4.77
N ILE A 23 1.98 -10.89 4.40
CA ILE A 23 2.15 -9.76 5.31
C ILE A 23 0.78 -9.13 5.55
N SER A 24 0.36 -9.04 6.81
CA SER A 24 -0.91 -8.41 7.15
C SER A 24 -0.84 -6.88 7.06
N VAL A 25 -2.00 -6.25 6.85
CA VAL A 25 -2.09 -4.78 6.86
C VAL A 25 -1.66 -4.23 8.23
N ASP A 26 -1.94 -4.94 9.32
CA ASP A 26 -1.55 -4.52 10.66
C ASP A 26 -0.03 -4.51 10.82
N THR A 27 0.67 -5.44 10.19
CA THR A 27 2.14 -5.45 10.17
C THR A 27 2.69 -4.22 9.44
N ILE A 28 2.12 -3.87 8.29
CA ILE A 28 2.52 -2.66 7.55
C ILE A 28 2.26 -1.42 8.39
N ARG A 29 1.09 -1.33 9.01
CA ARG A 29 0.74 -0.21 9.91
C ARG A 29 1.73 -0.10 11.05
N LYS A 30 2.09 -1.22 11.67
CA LYS A 30 3.06 -1.26 12.75
C LYS A 30 4.44 -0.76 12.31
N TRP A 31 4.90 -1.13 11.13
CA TRP A 31 6.15 -0.62 10.60
C TRP A 31 6.14 0.88 10.42
N HIS A 32 5.02 1.45 9.97
CA HIS A 32 4.91 2.90 9.77
C HIS A 32 4.75 3.65 11.10
N VAL A 33 3.90 3.18 11.98
CA VAL A 33 3.62 3.86 13.25
C VAL A 33 4.79 3.72 14.22
N GLU A 34 5.27 2.50 14.45
CA GLU A 34 6.34 2.25 15.41
C GLU A 34 7.73 2.49 14.83
N GLY A 35 7.95 2.08 13.58
CA GLY A 35 9.26 2.19 12.94
C GLY A 35 9.59 3.58 12.42
N ARG A 36 8.60 4.33 11.94
CA ARG A 36 8.78 5.66 11.35
C ARG A 36 8.17 6.78 12.19
N GLY A 37 7.45 6.46 13.25
CA GLY A 37 6.83 7.46 14.11
C GLY A 37 5.64 8.17 13.47
N TRP A 38 5.03 7.59 12.45
CA TRP A 38 3.86 8.17 11.78
C TRP A 38 2.59 7.95 12.61
N SER A 39 1.57 8.77 12.37
CA SER A 39 0.29 8.66 13.08
C SER A 39 -0.54 7.46 12.61
N ASP A 40 -0.30 6.97 11.41
CA ASP A 40 -1.02 5.85 10.81
C ASP A 40 -0.21 5.27 9.65
N ILE A 41 -0.67 4.16 9.09
CA ILE A 41 -0.15 3.59 7.85
C ILE A 41 -0.15 4.67 6.74
N GLY A 42 0.85 4.68 5.90
CA GLY A 42 0.99 5.69 4.85
C GLY A 42 0.11 5.47 3.63
N TYR A 43 -0.32 4.23 3.37
CA TYR A 43 -1.15 3.86 2.23
C TYR A 43 -2.63 3.95 2.56
N HIS A 44 -3.46 4.22 1.55
CA HIS A 44 -4.91 4.23 1.71
C HIS A 44 -5.50 2.82 1.58
N PHE A 45 -4.87 1.96 0.78
CA PHE A 45 -5.26 0.57 0.60
C PHE A 45 -4.03 -0.34 0.56
N TYR A 46 -4.20 -1.55 1.05
CA TYR A 46 -3.20 -2.60 0.99
C TYR A 46 -3.83 -3.87 0.43
N ILE A 47 -3.15 -4.51 -0.52
CA ILE A 47 -3.61 -5.74 -1.15
C ILE A 47 -2.66 -6.87 -0.74
N ASP A 48 -3.18 -7.86 -0.01
CA ASP A 48 -2.38 -9.00 0.43
C ASP A 48 -2.12 -10.00 -0.71
N ILE A 49 -1.35 -11.04 -0.44
CA ILE A 49 -0.97 -12.03 -1.46
C ILE A 49 -2.16 -12.84 -1.97
N HIS A 50 -3.27 -12.88 -1.24
CA HIS A 50 -4.49 -13.57 -1.63
C HIS A 50 -5.47 -12.68 -2.39
N GLY A 51 -5.10 -11.42 -2.64
CA GLY A 51 -5.96 -10.43 -3.28
C GLY A 51 -6.93 -9.73 -2.34
N GLY A 52 -6.80 -9.94 -1.03
CA GLY A 52 -7.61 -9.26 -0.03
C GLY A 52 -7.32 -7.77 -0.01
N ILE A 53 -8.38 -6.94 -0.11
CA ILE A 53 -8.27 -5.49 -0.09
C ILE A 53 -8.51 -4.99 1.34
N HIS A 54 -7.53 -4.32 1.90
CA HIS A 54 -7.59 -3.80 3.27
C HIS A 54 -7.54 -2.28 3.27
N LYS A 55 -8.39 -1.64 4.06
CA LYS A 55 -8.33 -0.20 4.27
C LYS A 55 -7.12 0.15 5.14
N GLY A 56 -6.36 1.14 4.69
CA GLY A 56 -5.31 1.74 5.50
C GLY A 56 -5.77 3.10 6.02
N ARG A 57 -5.02 4.15 5.65
CA ARG A 57 -5.37 5.53 6.02
C ARG A 57 -6.68 5.93 5.33
N ASP A 58 -7.53 6.68 6.05
CA ASP A 58 -8.77 7.20 5.49
C ASP A 58 -8.49 7.98 4.20
N ILE A 59 -9.27 7.73 3.15
CA ILE A 59 -9.09 8.36 1.83
C ILE A 59 -9.23 9.88 1.88
N ALA A 60 -9.97 10.41 2.85
CA ALA A 60 -10.10 11.86 3.05
C ALA A 60 -8.81 12.49 3.60
N LYS A 61 -7.88 11.68 4.09
CA LYS A 61 -6.60 12.14 4.64
C LYS A 61 -5.48 12.00 3.63
N ILE A 62 -4.56 12.96 3.64
CA ILE A 62 -3.35 12.89 2.82
C ILE A 62 -2.48 11.75 3.33
N GLY A 63 -2.03 10.88 2.42
CA GLY A 63 -1.19 9.75 2.76
C GLY A 63 0.26 10.13 3.04
N ALA A 64 1.08 9.15 3.32
CA ALA A 64 2.52 9.27 3.47
C ALA A 64 3.18 8.10 2.71
N HIS A 65 3.13 8.14 1.38
CA HIS A 65 3.57 7.03 0.54
C HIS A 65 4.47 7.44 -0.62
N CYS A 66 4.41 8.70 -1.05
CA CYS A 66 5.22 9.20 -2.15
C CYS A 66 5.49 10.68 -1.96
N LYS A 67 6.70 11.01 -1.49
CA LYS A 67 7.09 12.39 -1.18
C LYS A 67 6.83 13.30 -2.38
N GLY A 68 6.14 14.42 -2.13
CA GLY A 68 5.80 15.41 -3.14
C GLY A 68 4.54 15.09 -3.94
N GLN A 69 3.97 13.88 -3.80
CA GLN A 69 2.79 13.44 -4.52
C GLN A 69 1.61 13.09 -3.63
N ASN A 70 1.78 13.13 -2.31
CA ASN A 70 0.75 12.65 -1.37
C ASN A 70 -0.53 13.47 -1.39
N ARG A 71 -0.41 14.76 -1.59
CA ARG A 71 -1.53 15.71 -1.44
C ARG A 71 -2.73 15.41 -2.35
N ASN A 72 -2.47 15.00 -3.58
CA ASN A 72 -3.51 14.80 -4.59
C ASN A 72 -3.60 13.35 -5.06
N SER A 73 -3.14 12.39 -4.28
CA SER A 73 -3.09 10.98 -4.68
C SER A 73 -3.70 10.03 -3.67
N ILE A 74 -4.05 8.85 -4.17
CA ILE A 74 -4.35 7.67 -3.35
C ILE A 74 -3.17 6.73 -3.48
N GLY A 75 -2.64 6.24 -2.37
CA GLY A 75 -1.58 5.25 -2.34
C GLY A 75 -2.14 3.85 -2.14
N ILE A 76 -1.83 2.94 -3.05
CA ILE A 76 -2.21 1.53 -2.97
C ILE A 76 -0.93 0.71 -2.94
N CYS A 77 -0.77 -0.13 -1.91
CA CYS A 77 0.37 -1.02 -1.78
C CYS A 77 -0.08 -2.47 -1.95
N TYR A 78 0.67 -3.26 -2.71
CA TYR A 78 0.46 -4.71 -2.75
C TYR A 78 1.62 -5.43 -2.08
N ALA A 79 1.34 -6.60 -1.49
CA ALA A 79 2.35 -7.44 -0.86
C ALA A 79 3.27 -8.04 -1.92
N GLY A 80 4.57 -7.89 -1.77
CA GLY A 80 5.57 -8.43 -2.67
C GLY A 80 6.58 -7.40 -3.15
N GLY A 81 7.07 -7.57 -4.36
CA GLY A 81 7.98 -6.65 -5.03
C GLY A 81 9.44 -7.12 -5.08
N VAL A 82 9.81 -8.18 -4.35
CA VAL A 82 11.15 -8.77 -4.43
C VAL A 82 11.08 -10.29 -4.51
N GLU A 83 12.11 -10.90 -5.06
CA GLU A 83 12.24 -12.36 -5.13
C GLU A 83 12.38 -12.96 -3.73
N ALA A 84 12.37 -14.29 -3.65
CA ALA A 84 12.51 -15.02 -2.39
C ALA A 84 13.82 -14.74 -1.64
N ASP A 85 14.83 -14.18 -2.33
CA ASP A 85 16.10 -13.76 -1.70
C ASP A 85 15.93 -12.51 -0.81
N GLY A 86 14.79 -11.83 -0.89
CA GLY A 86 14.51 -10.62 -0.13
C GLY A 86 15.22 -9.37 -0.63
N LYS A 87 15.87 -9.40 -1.79
CA LYS A 87 16.71 -8.32 -2.30
C LYS A 87 16.43 -7.94 -3.75
N THR A 88 16.21 -8.90 -4.63
CA THR A 88 16.09 -8.67 -6.07
C THR A 88 14.69 -8.17 -6.43
N PRO A 89 14.52 -6.95 -6.98
CA PRO A 89 13.22 -6.46 -7.41
C PRO A 89 12.59 -7.38 -8.46
N LYS A 90 11.29 -7.61 -8.32
CA LYS A 90 10.52 -8.46 -9.24
C LYS A 90 9.05 -8.04 -9.22
N ASP A 91 8.37 -8.19 -10.35
CA ASP A 91 6.92 -8.11 -10.39
C ASP A 91 6.35 -9.43 -9.86
N THR A 92 6.02 -9.46 -8.58
CA THR A 92 5.54 -10.65 -7.88
C THR A 92 4.02 -10.70 -7.77
N ARG A 93 3.30 -9.84 -8.48
CA ARG A 93 1.85 -9.77 -8.39
C ARG A 93 1.22 -11.06 -8.91
N TYR A 94 0.45 -11.72 -8.06
CA TYR A 94 -0.41 -12.83 -8.48
C TYR A 94 -1.64 -12.29 -9.22
N ASP A 95 -2.30 -13.13 -10.02
CA ASP A 95 -3.48 -12.72 -10.77
C ASP A 95 -4.57 -12.15 -9.87
N CYS A 96 -4.79 -12.73 -8.69
CA CYS A 96 -5.74 -12.20 -7.71
C CYS A 96 -5.38 -10.78 -7.23
N GLN A 97 -4.10 -10.49 -7.09
CA GLN A 97 -3.64 -9.15 -6.74
C GLN A 97 -3.86 -8.15 -7.88
N LYS A 98 -3.60 -8.55 -9.12
CA LYS A 98 -3.85 -7.72 -10.30
C LYS A 98 -5.33 -7.37 -10.44
N GLU A 99 -6.21 -8.35 -10.22
CA GLU A 99 -7.66 -8.14 -10.24
C GLU A 99 -8.09 -7.16 -9.16
N SER A 100 -7.57 -7.30 -7.94
CA SER A 100 -7.88 -6.41 -6.82
C SER A 100 -7.40 -4.99 -7.06
N LEU A 101 -6.23 -4.80 -7.69
CA LEU A 101 -5.73 -3.48 -8.06
C LEU A 101 -6.66 -2.77 -9.03
N LEU A 102 -7.31 -3.51 -9.93
CA LEU A 102 -8.30 -2.94 -10.85
C LEU A 102 -9.63 -2.62 -10.15
N ALA A 103 -9.96 -3.32 -9.08
CA ALA A 103 -11.23 -3.17 -8.36
C ALA A 103 -11.23 -2.02 -7.34
N VAL A 104 -10.06 -1.59 -6.90
CA VAL A 104 -9.93 -0.52 -5.89
C VAL A 104 -10.29 0.86 -6.42
#